data_da6152f6cbd9dc5b2c5be72b19c3bcdf
#
_entry.id   da6152f6cbd9dc5b2c5be72b19c3bcdf
#
_cell.length_a   1.000
_cell.length_b   1.000
_cell.length_c   1.000
_cell.angle_alpha   90.00
_cell.angle_beta   90.00
_cell.angle_gamma   90.00
#
_symmetry.space_group_name_H-M   'P 1'
#
loop_
_entity.id
_entity.type
_entity.pdbx_description
1 polymer ?
#
loop_
_entity_poly.entity_id
_entity_poly.type
_entity_poly.pdbx_seq_one_letter_code
_entity_poly.pdbx_strand_id
1 'polypeptide(L)'
;MKIRQLLISFLLAASTLGATAQVSKTYYVSKPGTLISMMTEEEANSITHLTLTGKLNAEDFRHLRDEFPSLKVLDISNAEIKMYSGKAGTYPNGKFYIYMPNFIPAYAFSNVVGGVTKGKATLEKVILSEKTKNIEDAAFKGCENLKICQIRKKTAPNLLPEALADSVTAIFVPLGSSDSYRYKDRWQ
;
A
#
# COMPACT_ATOMS: atom_id res chain seq x y z
N MET A 1 27.25 65.72 12.13
CA MET A 1 26.98 64.58 11.19
C MET A 1 26.48 63.43 11.99
N LYS A 2 25.15 63.14 11.96
CA LYS A 2 24.52 62.09 12.75
C LYS A 2 24.40 60.84 11.89
N ILE A 3 25.08 59.75 12.24
CA ILE A 3 24.99 58.44 11.60
C ILE A 3 23.76 57.77 12.14
N ARG A 4 22.74 57.54 11.28
CA ARG A 4 21.58 56.70 11.58
C ARG A 4 22.00 55.27 11.35
N GLN A 5 22.06 54.49 12.41
CA GLN A 5 22.17 53.04 12.33
C GLN A 5 20.81 52.44 11.88
N LEU A 6 20.83 51.79 10.74
CA LEU A 6 19.69 51.02 10.21
C LEU A 6 19.76 49.60 10.80
N LEU A 7 18.89 49.31 11.76
CA LEU A 7 18.72 47.95 12.28
C LEU A 7 17.87 47.16 11.28
N ILE A 8 18.54 46.31 10.52
CA ILE A 8 17.85 45.30 9.66
C ILE A 8 17.50 44.10 10.54
N SER A 9 16.24 44.01 10.95
CA SER A 9 15.71 42.81 11.62
C SER A 9 15.52 41.72 10.57
N PHE A 10 16.40 40.74 10.59
CA PHE A 10 16.23 39.51 9.83
C PHE A 10 15.14 38.66 10.53
N LEU A 11 13.94 38.68 10.01
CA LEU A 11 12.87 37.75 10.44
C LEU A 11 13.18 36.38 9.85
N LEU A 12 13.80 35.51 10.66
CA LEU A 12 14.03 34.12 10.31
C LEU A 12 12.68 33.40 10.37
N ALA A 13 12.00 33.26 9.22
CA ALA A 13 10.84 32.40 9.09
C ALA A 13 11.32 30.96 9.20
N ALA A 14 11.25 30.39 10.40
CA ALA A 14 11.42 28.96 10.61
C ALA A 14 10.23 28.26 9.93
N SER A 15 10.41 27.80 8.70
CA SER A 15 9.53 26.81 8.09
C SER A 15 9.67 25.53 8.89
N THR A 16 8.76 25.30 9.84
CA THR A 16 8.58 23.98 10.43
C THR A 16 8.08 23.06 9.32
N LEU A 17 8.98 22.34 8.65
CA LEU A 17 8.61 21.13 7.93
C LEU A 17 8.02 20.22 9.00
N GLY A 18 6.70 20.14 9.05
CA GLY A 18 5.99 19.23 9.92
C GLY A 18 6.34 17.80 9.54
N ALA A 19 7.35 17.24 10.20
CA ALA A 19 7.57 15.81 10.17
C ALA A 19 6.29 15.17 10.75
N THR A 20 5.43 14.61 9.90
CA THR A 20 4.28 13.84 10.38
C THR A 20 4.82 12.71 11.23
N ALA A 21 4.44 12.66 12.51
CA ALA A 21 4.90 11.64 13.42
C ALA A 21 4.56 10.26 12.86
N GLN A 22 5.51 9.32 12.93
CA GLN A 22 5.27 7.94 12.53
C GLN A 22 4.33 7.29 13.56
N VAL A 23 3.15 6.84 13.09
CA VAL A 23 2.20 6.06 13.89
C VAL A 23 2.24 4.62 13.38
N SER A 24 2.79 3.72 14.19
CA SER A 24 2.97 2.30 13.85
C SER A 24 2.01 1.43 14.67
N LYS A 25 1.30 0.53 14.00
CA LYS A 25 0.36 -0.40 14.61
C LYS A 25 0.52 -1.82 14.05
N THR A 26 0.18 -2.80 14.87
CA THR A 26 0.16 -4.21 14.48
C THR A 26 -1.16 -4.83 14.91
N TYR A 27 -1.85 -5.52 13.98
CA TYR A 27 -3.10 -6.22 14.25
C TYR A 27 -3.04 -7.67 13.78
N TYR A 28 -3.67 -8.54 14.56
CA TYR A 28 -3.96 -9.92 14.16
C TYR A 28 -5.43 -10.02 13.74
N VAL A 29 -5.68 -10.21 12.45
CA VAL A 29 -7.03 -10.34 11.90
C VAL A 29 -7.44 -11.82 11.92
N SER A 30 -8.27 -12.20 12.88
CA SER A 30 -8.73 -13.59 13.04
C SER A 30 -9.75 -14.00 11.97
N LYS A 31 -10.64 -13.07 11.58
CA LYS A 31 -11.69 -13.26 10.59
C LYS A 31 -11.48 -12.30 9.42
N PRO A 32 -11.38 -12.81 8.17
CA PRO A 32 -11.23 -11.94 7.00
C PRO A 32 -12.41 -10.98 6.84
N GLY A 33 -12.15 -9.75 6.40
CA GLY A 33 -13.17 -8.71 6.20
C GLY A 33 -13.53 -7.93 7.46
N THR A 34 -12.78 -8.10 8.58
CA THR A 34 -13.11 -7.42 9.84
C THR A 34 -12.06 -6.41 10.30
N LEU A 35 -11.05 -6.12 9.48
CA LEU A 35 -9.96 -5.21 9.86
C LEU A 35 -10.48 -3.87 10.40
N ILE A 36 -11.37 -3.21 9.67
CA ILE A 36 -11.83 -1.87 10.04
C ILE A 36 -12.63 -1.85 11.33
N SER A 37 -13.31 -2.95 11.68
CA SER A 37 -14.05 -3.06 12.94
C SER A 37 -13.17 -3.23 14.18
N MET A 38 -11.85 -3.37 14.01
CA MET A 38 -10.90 -3.56 15.10
C MET A 38 -10.36 -2.24 15.65
N MET A 39 -10.71 -1.10 15.06
CA MET A 39 -10.20 0.23 15.43
C MET A 39 -11.24 1.31 15.19
N THR A 40 -10.99 2.49 15.75
CA THR A 40 -11.80 3.68 15.48
C THR A 40 -11.38 4.34 14.16
N GLU A 41 -12.27 5.16 13.60
CA GLU A 41 -11.95 5.96 12.41
C GLU A 41 -10.75 6.89 12.64
N GLU A 42 -10.68 7.52 13.82
CA GLU A 42 -9.56 8.38 14.20
C GLU A 42 -8.22 7.62 14.20
N GLU A 43 -8.23 6.39 14.73
CA GLU A 43 -7.05 5.53 14.72
C GLU A 43 -6.66 5.14 13.28
N ALA A 44 -7.61 4.69 12.45
CA ALA A 44 -7.35 4.35 11.06
C ALA A 44 -6.77 5.54 10.27
N ASN A 45 -7.30 6.75 10.50
CA ASN A 45 -6.84 7.98 9.86
C ASN A 45 -5.39 8.36 10.25
N SER A 46 -4.95 8.00 11.46
CA SER A 46 -3.63 8.36 11.99
C SER A 46 -2.51 7.40 11.59
N ILE A 47 -2.83 6.13 11.27
CA ILE A 47 -1.85 5.07 11.03
C ILE A 47 -1.03 5.34 9.77
N THR A 48 0.30 5.42 9.94
CA THR A 48 1.24 5.55 8.82
C THR A 48 1.94 4.24 8.47
N HIS A 49 2.18 3.37 9.47
CA HIS A 49 2.86 2.08 9.32
C HIS A 49 1.98 0.99 9.92
N LEU A 50 1.51 0.08 9.11
CA LEU A 50 0.59 -0.97 9.52
C LEU A 50 1.17 -2.35 9.23
N THR A 51 1.26 -3.18 10.28
CA THR A 51 1.59 -4.60 10.15
C THR A 51 0.35 -5.42 10.40
N LEU A 52 -0.01 -6.27 9.46
CA LEU A 52 -1.15 -7.17 9.58
C LEU A 52 -0.69 -8.63 9.54
N THR A 53 -1.25 -9.41 10.43
CA THR A 53 -1.07 -10.86 10.49
C THR A 53 -2.44 -11.55 10.52
N GLY A 54 -2.47 -12.87 10.34
CA GLY A 54 -3.73 -13.60 10.33
C GLY A 54 -4.35 -13.68 8.95
N LYS A 55 -5.66 -13.43 8.82
CA LYS A 55 -6.44 -13.68 7.60
C LYS A 55 -7.03 -12.38 7.06
N LEU A 56 -6.76 -12.06 5.82
CA LEU A 56 -7.31 -10.92 5.09
C LEU A 56 -8.14 -11.39 3.90
N ASN A 57 -9.01 -10.54 3.37
CA ASN A 57 -9.67 -10.73 2.10
C ASN A 57 -9.78 -9.41 1.31
N ALA A 58 -10.43 -9.43 0.14
CA ALA A 58 -10.55 -8.25 -0.71
C ALA A 58 -11.32 -7.08 -0.06
N GLU A 59 -12.16 -7.33 0.91
CA GLU A 59 -12.87 -6.31 1.68
C GLU A 59 -11.90 -5.56 2.60
N ASP A 60 -10.99 -6.26 3.29
CA ASP A 60 -9.93 -5.63 4.09
C ASP A 60 -9.02 -4.75 3.21
N PHE A 61 -8.69 -5.21 1.99
CA PHE A 61 -7.90 -4.40 1.05
C PHE A 61 -8.64 -3.14 0.59
N ARG A 62 -9.97 -3.21 0.39
CA ARG A 62 -10.76 -2.01 0.10
C ARG A 62 -10.71 -1.02 1.25
N HIS A 63 -10.85 -1.48 2.49
CA HIS A 63 -10.72 -0.61 3.67
C HIS A 63 -9.31 0.00 3.76
N LEU A 64 -8.23 -0.79 3.55
CA LEU A 64 -6.85 -0.28 3.51
C LEU A 64 -6.64 0.81 2.46
N ARG A 65 -7.29 0.69 1.31
CA ARG A 65 -7.24 1.69 0.25
C ARG A 65 -7.99 2.96 0.62
N ASP A 66 -9.22 2.82 1.11
CA ASP A 66 -10.19 3.92 1.19
C ASP A 66 -10.20 4.61 2.56
N GLU A 67 -9.91 3.89 3.66
CA GLU A 67 -10.14 4.35 5.04
C GLU A 67 -8.83 4.54 5.85
N PHE A 68 -7.66 4.39 5.24
CA PHE A 68 -6.36 4.67 5.86
C PHE A 68 -5.61 5.78 5.13
N PRO A 69 -6.07 7.04 5.20
CA PRO A 69 -5.55 8.13 4.35
C PRO A 69 -4.07 8.44 4.58
N SER A 70 -3.53 8.13 5.76
CA SER A 70 -2.13 8.38 6.11
C SER A 70 -1.19 7.19 5.87
N LEU A 71 -1.69 6.04 5.38
CA LEU A 71 -0.92 4.80 5.26
C LEU A 71 0.23 4.93 4.25
N LYS A 72 1.46 4.80 4.74
CA LYS A 72 2.70 4.86 3.98
C LYS A 72 3.35 3.49 3.80
N VAL A 73 3.37 2.68 4.86
CA VAL A 73 4.01 1.37 4.86
C VAL A 73 3.00 0.32 5.29
N LEU A 74 2.82 -0.70 4.44
CA LEU A 74 2.00 -1.87 4.73
C LEU A 74 2.86 -3.13 4.76
N ASP A 75 2.87 -3.83 5.89
CA ASP A 75 3.47 -5.16 6.04
C ASP A 75 2.38 -6.22 6.22
N ILE A 76 2.20 -7.06 5.20
CA ILE A 76 1.33 -8.23 5.21
C ILE A 76 2.14 -9.52 5.02
N SER A 77 3.43 -9.48 5.34
CA SER A 77 4.35 -10.61 5.13
C SER A 77 3.95 -11.90 5.86
N ASN A 78 3.24 -11.77 6.98
CA ASN A 78 2.75 -12.88 7.78
C ASN A 78 1.22 -13.04 7.72
N ALA A 79 0.56 -12.40 6.75
CA ALA A 79 -0.86 -12.57 6.50
C ALA A 79 -1.14 -13.62 5.43
N GLU A 80 -2.33 -14.18 5.49
CA GLU A 80 -2.88 -15.08 4.48
C GLU A 80 -4.12 -14.44 3.86
N ILE A 81 -4.13 -14.30 2.53
CA ILE A 81 -5.27 -13.73 1.81
C ILE A 81 -6.28 -14.86 1.53
N LYS A 82 -7.50 -14.70 2.02
CA LYS A 82 -8.59 -15.66 1.82
C LYS A 82 -9.42 -15.29 0.60
N MET A 83 -10.06 -16.31 0.03
CA MET A 83 -11.04 -16.12 -1.04
C MET A 83 -12.17 -15.19 -0.58
N TYR A 84 -12.63 -14.35 -1.48
CA TYR A 84 -13.82 -13.52 -1.31
C TYR A 84 -14.61 -13.48 -2.61
N SER A 85 -15.92 -13.50 -2.52
CA SER A 85 -16.80 -13.26 -3.67
C SER A 85 -17.91 -12.29 -3.26
N GLY A 86 -18.05 -11.21 -4.01
CA GLY A 86 -19.04 -10.19 -3.66
C GLY A 86 -18.75 -8.83 -4.27
N LYS A 87 -19.53 -7.84 -3.85
CA LYS A 87 -19.46 -6.46 -4.32
C LYS A 87 -18.65 -5.54 -3.39
N ALA A 88 -18.38 -5.97 -2.15
CA ALA A 88 -17.69 -5.15 -1.15
C ALA A 88 -16.15 -5.25 -1.23
N GLY A 89 -15.60 -5.94 -2.24
CA GLY A 89 -14.17 -6.01 -2.50
C GLY A 89 -13.64 -4.76 -3.22
N THR A 90 -12.45 -4.90 -3.79
CA THR A 90 -11.67 -3.79 -4.37
C THR A 90 -12.08 -3.40 -5.80
N TYR A 91 -12.86 -4.24 -6.50
CA TYR A 91 -13.21 -3.97 -7.89
C TYR A 91 -14.03 -2.68 -8.02
N PRO A 92 -13.74 -1.80 -9.00
CA PRO A 92 -14.37 -0.50 -9.12
C PRO A 92 -15.89 -0.56 -9.25
N ASN A 93 -16.57 0.50 -8.78
CA ASN A 93 -18.03 0.68 -8.86
C ASN A 93 -18.85 -0.41 -8.16
N GLY A 94 -18.28 -1.08 -7.16
CA GLY A 94 -18.99 -2.14 -6.42
C GLY A 94 -19.43 -3.31 -7.31
N LYS A 95 -18.70 -3.58 -8.38
CA LYS A 95 -18.97 -4.71 -9.26
C LYS A 95 -18.68 -6.02 -8.53
N PHE A 96 -19.57 -7.00 -8.71
CA PHE A 96 -19.34 -8.35 -8.21
C PHE A 96 -18.08 -8.96 -8.83
N TYR A 97 -17.20 -9.49 -7.99
CA TYR A 97 -15.97 -10.13 -8.42
C TYR A 97 -15.62 -11.32 -7.51
N ILE A 98 -14.87 -12.28 -8.06
CA ILE A 98 -14.36 -13.45 -7.32
C ILE A 98 -12.86 -13.27 -7.15
N TYR A 99 -12.43 -13.12 -5.89
CA TYR A 99 -11.03 -12.91 -5.52
C TYR A 99 -10.43 -14.23 -5.02
N MET A 100 -9.39 -14.67 -5.69
CA MET A 100 -8.75 -15.96 -5.38
C MET A 100 -7.84 -15.84 -4.15
N PRO A 101 -7.64 -16.95 -3.40
CA PRO A 101 -6.83 -16.95 -2.20
C PRO A 101 -5.35 -16.75 -2.53
N ASN A 102 -4.65 -15.98 -1.68
CA ASN A 102 -3.25 -15.61 -1.82
C ASN A 102 -2.91 -14.78 -3.07
N PHE A 103 -3.92 -14.11 -3.63
CA PHE A 103 -3.73 -13.10 -4.67
C PHE A 103 -3.84 -11.72 -4.04
N ILE A 104 -2.92 -10.80 -4.38
CA ILE A 104 -3.16 -9.38 -4.12
C ILE A 104 -4.31 -8.98 -5.04
N PRO A 105 -5.42 -8.49 -4.50
CA PRO A 105 -6.64 -8.26 -5.28
C PRO A 105 -6.45 -7.27 -6.44
N ALA A 106 -7.17 -7.47 -7.53
CA ALA A 106 -7.30 -6.44 -8.56
C ALA A 106 -7.77 -5.13 -7.93
N TYR A 107 -7.15 -4.02 -8.31
CA TYR A 107 -7.43 -2.68 -7.74
C TYR A 107 -7.25 -2.58 -6.22
N ALA A 108 -6.35 -3.36 -5.62
CA ALA A 108 -6.13 -3.38 -4.16
C ALA A 108 -5.87 -1.98 -3.58
N PHE A 109 -5.04 -1.18 -4.26
CA PHE A 109 -4.67 0.18 -3.88
C PHE A 109 -4.94 1.22 -4.97
N SER A 110 -5.77 0.86 -5.94
CA SER A 110 -6.20 1.73 -7.03
C SER A 110 -7.72 1.79 -7.09
N ASN A 111 -8.26 2.86 -7.65
CA ASN A 111 -9.68 2.98 -7.93
C ASN A 111 -9.88 3.74 -9.26
N VAL A 112 -11.04 3.60 -9.88
CA VAL A 112 -11.40 4.33 -11.11
C VAL A 112 -12.31 5.49 -10.73
N VAL A 113 -11.83 6.71 -10.96
CA VAL A 113 -12.56 7.94 -10.68
C VAL A 113 -12.64 8.76 -11.97
N GLY A 114 -13.85 9.01 -12.46
CA GLY A 114 -14.05 9.74 -13.71
C GLY A 114 -13.40 9.06 -14.94
N GLY A 115 -13.35 7.72 -14.96
CA GLY A 115 -12.72 6.96 -16.04
C GLY A 115 -11.19 6.87 -15.96
N VAL A 116 -10.57 7.47 -14.96
CA VAL A 116 -9.11 7.46 -14.74
C VAL A 116 -8.76 6.59 -13.53
N THR A 117 -7.78 5.70 -13.68
CA THR A 117 -7.25 4.92 -12.55
C THR A 117 -6.37 5.81 -11.69
N LYS A 118 -6.71 5.93 -10.40
CA LYS A 118 -5.94 6.65 -9.38
C LYS A 118 -5.52 5.67 -8.30
N GLY A 119 -4.25 5.68 -7.95
CA GLY A 119 -3.69 4.88 -6.88
C GLY A 119 -3.65 5.63 -5.55
N LYS A 120 -3.38 4.88 -4.49
CA LYS A 120 -3.16 5.43 -3.15
C LYS A 120 -1.84 6.21 -3.10
N ALA A 121 -1.93 7.54 -3.15
CA ALA A 121 -0.77 8.42 -3.25
C ALA A 121 0.12 8.41 -1.99
N THR A 122 -0.41 8.03 -0.83
CA THR A 122 0.37 8.00 0.42
C THR A 122 1.23 6.74 0.57
N LEU A 123 0.94 5.67 -0.18
CA LEU A 123 1.63 4.39 -0.04
C LEU A 123 3.07 4.48 -0.61
N GLU A 124 4.06 4.22 0.23
CA GLU A 124 5.49 4.32 -0.09
C GLU A 124 6.17 2.94 -0.19
N LYS A 125 5.72 1.99 0.63
CA LYS A 125 6.30 0.65 0.72
C LYS A 125 5.24 -0.41 1.01
N VAL A 126 5.38 -1.57 0.34
CA VAL A 126 4.61 -2.79 0.68
C VAL A 126 5.54 -3.97 0.93
N ILE A 127 5.16 -4.83 1.89
CA ILE A 127 5.86 -6.09 2.18
C ILE A 127 4.85 -7.23 2.05
N LEU A 128 5.05 -8.05 1.02
CA LEU A 128 4.13 -9.12 0.64
C LEU A 128 4.56 -10.47 1.20
N SER A 129 3.58 -11.33 1.45
CA SER A 129 3.75 -12.67 2.01
C SER A 129 4.45 -13.63 1.04
N GLU A 130 5.17 -14.61 1.58
CA GLU A 130 5.69 -15.76 0.82
C GLU A 130 4.58 -16.60 0.17
N LYS A 131 3.34 -16.50 0.69
CA LYS A 131 2.16 -17.17 0.14
C LYS A 131 1.60 -16.49 -1.11
N THR A 132 2.04 -15.28 -1.44
CA THR A 132 1.54 -14.53 -2.60
C THR A 132 1.76 -15.31 -3.89
N LYS A 133 0.67 -15.60 -4.62
CA LYS A 133 0.68 -16.35 -5.88
C LYS A 133 0.62 -15.41 -7.09
N ASN A 134 -0.26 -14.42 -7.02
CA ASN A 134 -0.45 -13.43 -8.07
C ASN A 134 -0.53 -12.03 -7.46
N ILE A 135 -0.15 -11.03 -8.25
CA ILE A 135 -0.51 -9.63 -8.07
C ILE A 135 -1.42 -9.29 -9.23
N GLU A 136 -2.71 -9.03 -8.93
CA GLU A 136 -3.76 -8.88 -9.90
C GLU A 136 -3.72 -7.53 -10.63
N ASP A 137 -4.53 -7.41 -11.69
CA ASP A 137 -4.61 -6.23 -12.53
C ASP A 137 -4.82 -4.95 -11.75
N ALA A 138 -4.06 -3.91 -12.11
CA ALA A 138 -4.10 -2.59 -11.49
C ALA A 138 -4.01 -2.58 -9.95
N ALA A 139 -3.44 -3.63 -9.29
CA ALA A 139 -3.38 -3.73 -7.84
C ALA A 139 -2.73 -2.49 -7.18
N PHE A 140 -1.67 -1.96 -7.80
CA PHE A 140 -0.93 -0.77 -7.34
C PHE A 140 -0.82 0.32 -8.41
N LYS A 141 -1.58 0.23 -9.49
CA LYS A 141 -1.54 1.24 -10.59
C LYS A 141 -1.81 2.63 -10.03
N GLY A 142 -0.98 3.61 -10.42
CA GLY A 142 -1.14 5.01 -9.99
C GLY A 142 -0.78 5.30 -8.53
N CYS A 143 -0.17 4.36 -7.80
CA CYS A 143 0.41 4.62 -6.48
C CYS A 143 1.74 5.36 -6.66
N GLU A 144 1.70 6.66 -6.92
CA GLU A 144 2.83 7.47 -7.41
C GLU A 144 4.03 7.55 -6.44
N ASN A 145 3.80 7.34 -5.14
CA ASN A 145 4.85 7.34 -4.13
C ASN A 145 5.32 5.94 -3.71
N LEU A 146 4.74 4.87 -4.27
CA LEU A 146 5.19 3.51 -3.99
C LEU A 146 6.55 3.26 -4.66
N LYS A 147 7.62 3.29 -3.85
CA LYS A 147 9.00 3.10 -4.32
C LYS A 147 9.53 1.70 -4.05
N ILE A 148 9.03 1.03 -3.01
CA ILE A 148 9.58 -0.23 -2.52
C ILE A 148 8.49 -1.31 -2.50
N CYS A 149 8.74 -2.40 -3.23
CA CYS A 149 7.97 -3.63 -3.13
C CYS A 149 8.89 -4.73 -2.58
N GLN A 150 8.66 -5.19 -1.36
CA GLN A 150 9.38 -6.32 -0.78
C GLN A 150 8.52 -7.57 -0.83
N ILE A 151 9.05 -8.68 -1.33
CA ILE A 151 8.29 -9.92 -1.50
C ILE A 151 9.06 -11.05 -0.82
N ARG A 152 8.44 -11.72 0.15
CA ARG A 152 9.08 -12.78 0.92
C ARG A 152 9.08 -14.16 0.24
N LYS A 153 8.55 -14.25 -0.98
CA LYS A 153 8.50 -15.48 -1.77
C LYS A 153 9.79 -15.70 -2.55
N LYS A 154 10.33 -16.93 -2.54
CA LYS A 154 11.53 -17.29 -3.30
C LYS A 154 11.28 -17.38 -4.81
N THR A 155 10.10 -17.82 -5.22
CA THR A 155 9.68 -17.85 -6.64
C THR A 155 8.79 -16.66 -6.95
N ALA A 156 9.08 -15.92 -8.02
CA ALA A 156 8.29 -14.74 -8.38
C ALA A 156 6.80 -15.09 -8.51
N PRO A 157 5.88 -14.34 -7.89
CA PRO A 157 4.45 -14.48 -8.15
C PRO A 157 4.14 -14.09 -9.59
N ASN A 158 2.96 -14.45 -10.12
CA ASN A 158 2.53 -13.94 -11.40
C ASN A 158 2.16 -12.46 -11.25
N LEU A 159 2.51 -11.68 -12.27
CA LEU A 159 2.21 -10.26 -12.34
C LEU A 159 1.24 -10.02 -13.49
N LEU A 160 0.03 -9.56 -13.19
CA LEU A 160 -0.95 -9.23 -14.21
C LEU A 160 -0.66 -7.85 -14.83
N PRO A 161 -1.30 -7.48 -15.95
CA PRO A 161 -1.10 -6.18 -16.56
C PRO A 161 -1.29 -5.04 -15.54
N GLU A 162 -0.41 -4.03 -15.60
CA GLU A 162 -0.51 -2.83 -14.76
C GLU A 162 -0.57 -3.09 -13.24
N ALA A 163 -0.17 -4.30 -12.79
CA ALA A 163 -0.28 -4.71 -11.39
C ALA A 163 0.60 -3.89 -10.44
N LEU A 164 1.77 -3.43 -10.89
CA LEU A 164 2.66 -2.55 -10.11
C LEU A 164 2.56 -1.10 -10.59
N ALA A 165 2.92 -0.17 -9.71
CA ALA A 165 3.08 1.23 -10.06
C ALA A 165 4.39 1.46 -10.84
N ASP A 166 4.37 2.35 -11.82
CA ASP A 166 5.58 2.74 -12.58
C ASP A 166 6.63 3.43 -11.68
N SER A 167 6.20 3.89 -10.52
CA SER A 167 7.05 4.54 -9.51
C SER A 167 7.92 3.58 -8.69
N VAL A 168 7.70 2.26 -8.80
CA VAL A 168 8.49 1.26 -8.06
C VAL A 168 9.90 1.22 -8.60
N THR A 169 10.87 1.59 -7.75
CA THR A 169 12.29 1.65 -8.11
C THR A 169 13.11 0.54 -7.47
N ALA A 170 12.57 -0.14 -6.46
CA ALA A 170 13.27 -1.23 -5.77
C ALA A 170 12.33 -2.40 -5.46
N ILE A 171 12.75 -3.59 -5.88
CA ILE A 171 12.08 -4.85 -5.55
C ILE A 171 13.05 -5.70 -4.72
N PHE A 172 12.68 -5.92 -3.44
CA PHE A 172 13.47 -6.76 -2.55
C PHE A 172 12.90 -8.17 -2.49
N VAL A 173 13.76 -9.16 -2.72
CA VAL A 173 13.40 -10.59 -2.73
C VAL A 173 14.33 -11.38 -1.81
N PRO A 174 13.99 -12.61 -1.40
CA PRO A 174 14.89 -13.44 -0.59
C PRO A 174 16.24 -13.70 -1.27
N LEU A 175 17.27 -13.82 -0.47
CA LEU A 175 18.61 -14.11 -0.96
C LEU A 175 18.61 -15.37 -1.86
N GLY A 176 19.28 -15.26 -3.02
CA GLY A 176 19.36 -16.34 -4.02
C GLY A 176 18.10 -16.51 -4.89
N SER A 177 17.14 -15.56 -4.82
CA SER A 177 15.89 -15.64 -5.59
C SER A 177 15.84 -14.72 -6.79
N SER A 178 16.85 -13.88 -7.00
CA SER A 178 16.85 -12.83 -8.04
C SER A 178 16.57 -13.37 -9.45
N ASP A 179 17.09 -14.54 -9.79
CA ASP A 179 16.88 -15.12 -11.11
C ASP A 179 15.42 -15.53 -11.35
N SER A 180 14.73 -16.02 -10.32
CA SER A 180 13.30 -16.34 -10.41
C SER A 180 12.46 -15.11 -10.78
N TYR A 181 12.89 -13.90 -10.41
CA TYR A 181 12.23 -12.65 -10.73
C TYR A 181 12.72 -12.09 -12.05
N ARG A 182 14.02 -12.05 -12.27
CA ARG A 182 14.64 -11.48 -13.48
C ARG A 182 14.16 -12.15 -14.78
N TYR A 183 13.95 -13.47 -14.77
CA TYR A 183 13.56 -14.22 -15.96
C TYR A 183 12.06 -14.49 -16.07
N LYS A 184 11.27 -14.00 -15.12
CA LYS A 184 9.83 -14.13 -15.19
C LYS A 184 9.21 -12.92 -15.90
N ASP A 185 8.24 -13.20 -16.78
CA ASP A 185 7.49 -12.19 -17.53
C ASP A 185 6.97 -11.06 -16.62
N ARG A 186 7.08 -9.83 -17.06
CA ARG A 186 6.66 -8.57 -16.40
C ARG A 186 7.39 -8.19 -15.12
N TRP A 187 8.45 -8.89 -14.74
CA TRP A 187 9.31 -8.50 -13.63
C TRP A 187 10.61 -7.81 -14.08
N GLN A 188 10.78 -7.66 -15.41
CA GLN A 188 11.93 -7.01 -16.06
C GLN A 188 11.74 -5.51 -16.14
#